data_fddcd242697b652f804a9b5c10fad2bf
#
_entry.id   fddcd242697b652f804a9b5c10fad2bf
#
_cell.length_a   1.000
_cell.length_b   1.000
_cell.length_c   1.000
_cell.angle_alpha   90.00
_cell.angle_beta   90.00
_cell.angle_gamma   90.00
#
_symmetry.space_group_name_H-M   'P 1'
#
loop_
_entity.id
_entity.type
_entity.pdbx_description
1 polymer ?
#
loop_
_entity_poly.entity_id
_entity_poly.type
_entity_poly.pdbx_seq_one_letter_code
_entity_poly.pdbx_strand_id
1 'polypeptide(L)'
;MTKLFLVRHGQAAAGYDRDLDPGLDEVGRAQAEAMASALEPRGPLPMIMSPLRRTRETAAVLERRWGVTARVDPVVGEIPSDESLAQRGEWLRRVLQGTWADATPALGSWRDSVVAALAAIGEQTAEDTVVVTHFVAINAAVGAATGDDRLVCFRPGNCSITVLESAGGRLRVVELGEQAVTVVR
;
A
#
# COMPACT_ATOMS: atom_id res chain seq x y z
N MET A 1 -0.76 -16.09 -14.21
CA MET A 1 -0.91 -15.63 -12.81
C MET A 1 0.26 -14.72 -12.52
N THR A 2 -0.03 -13.50 -12.10
CA THR A 2 0.97 -12.45 -11.87
C THR A 2 1.07 -12.18 -10.38
N LYS A 3 2.28 -12.15 -9.84
CA LYS A 3 2.50 -11.77 -8.44
C LYS A 3 2.58 -10.26 -8.31
N LEU A 4 1.90 -9.74 -7.31
CA LEU A 4 1.94 -8.36 -6.90
C LEU A 4 2.68 -8.26 -5.57
N PHE A 5 3.80 -7.56 -5.56
CA PHE A 5 4.56 -7.25 -4.34
C PHE A 5 4.08 -5.91 -3.81
N LEU A 6 3.09 -5.93 -2.90
CA LEU A 6 2.56 -4.73 -2.29
C LEU A 6 3.49 -4.28 -1.16
N VAL A 7 4.10 -3.13 -1.33
CA VAL A 7 5.03 -2.53 -0.37
C VAL A 7 4.33 -1.38 0.34
N ARG A 8 4.21 -1.44 1.67
CA ARG A 8 3.83 -0.27 2.45
C ARG A 8 5.00 0.73 2.45
N HIS A 9 4.73 2.02 2.26
CA HIS A 9 5.77 3.05 2.35
C HIS A 9 6.56 2.98 3.66
N GLY A 10 7.80 3.46 3.67
CA GLY A 10 8.65 3.60 4.85
C GLY A 10 8.07 4.56 5.89
N GLN A 11 8.65 4.60 7.10
CA GLN A 11 8.20 5.48 8.16
C GLN A 11 8.22 6.95 7.71
N ALA A 12 7.08 7.62 7.84
CA ALA A 12 6.92 9.01 7.47
C ALA A 12 7.43 9.95 8.58
N ALA A 13 7.95 11.11 8.18
CA ALA A 13 8.48 12.13 9.09
C ALA A 13 7.40 12.80 9.95
N ALA A 14 6.13 12.70 9.54
CA ALA A 14 4.99 13.23 10.29
C ALA A 14 3.79 12.28 10.22
N GLY A 15 2.93 12.35 11.25
CA GLY A 15 1.67 11.62 11.30
C GLY A 15 0.62 12.18 10.33
N TYR A 16 -0.41 11.39 10.09
CA TYR A 16 -1.55 11.69 9.21
C TYR A 16 -2.34 12.96 9.61
N ASP A 17 -2.20 13.38 10.86
CA ASP A 17 -2.83 14.55 11.48
C ASP A 17 -1.93 15.81 11.51
N ARG A 18 -0.70 15.74 11.01
CA ARG A 18 0.28 16.82 11.08
C ARG A 18 0.73 17.35 9.72
N ASP A 19 0.79 16.48 8.74
CA ASP A 19 1.20 16.83 7.39
C ASP A 19 0.37 16.02 6.40
N LEU A 20 -0.04 16.65 5.31
CA LEU A 20 -0.83 16.00 4.26
C LEU A 20 0.03 15.08 3.38
N ASP A 21 1.29 15.42 3.18
CA ASP A 21 2.20 14.69 2.31
C ASP A 21 3.64 14.64 2.84
N PRO A 22 3.85 14.06 4.04
CA PRO A 22 5.18 13.95 4.61
C PRO A 22 6.06 13.01 3.79
N GLY A 23 7.35 13.36 3.69
CA GLY A 23 8.38 12.44 3.20
C GLY A 23 8.76 11.39 4.24
N LEU A 24 9.78 10.60 3.95
CA LEU A 24 10.35 9.62 4.89
C LEU A 24 11.25 10.32 5.93
N ASP A 25 11.20 9.82 7.16
CA ASP A 25 12.26 10.13 8.13
C ASP A 25 13.51 9.25 7.89
N GLU A 26 14.48 9.34 8.79
CA GLU A 26 15.73 8.59 8.67
C GLU A 26 15.48 7.06 8.79
N VAL A 27 14.58 6.65 9.69
CA VAL A 27 14.18 5.25 9.84
C VAL A 27 13.50 4.75 8.58
N GLY A 28 12.56 5.53 8.03
CA GLY A 28 11.86 5.20 6.78
C GLY A 28 12.80 5.04 5.59
N ARG A 29 13.84 5.86 5.50
CA ARG A 29 14.87 5.71 4.46
C ARG A 29 15.67 4.42 4.62
N ALA A 30 16.06 4.07 5.84
CA ALA A 30 16.74 2.78 6.11
C ALA A 30 15.84 1.58 5.82
N GLN A 31 14.54 1.67 6.14
CA GLN A 31 13.55 0.64 5.81
C GLN A 31 13.41 0.46 4.28
N ALA A 32 13.41 1.56 3.51
CA ALA A 32 13.34 1.50 2.06
C ALA A 32 14.58 0.84 1.44
N GLU A 33 15.78 1.08 1.99
CA GLU A 33 17.00 0.40 1.55
C GLU A 33 16.95 -1.11 1.86
N ALA A 34 16.47 -1.51 3.03
CA ALA A 34 16.30 -2.91 3.39
C ALA A 34 15.28 -3.64 2.49
N MET A 35 14.12 -3.01 2.23
CA MET A 35 13.11 -3.50 1.30
C MET A 35 13.67 -3.66 -0.11
N ALA A 36 14.40 -2.67 -0.59
CA ALA A 36 15.03 -2.73 -1.90
C ALA A 36 16.04 -3.89 -1.99
N SER A 37 16.85 -4.13 -0.95
CA SER A 37 17.76 -5.28 -0.91
C SER A 37 17.03 -6.63 -0.97
N ALA A 38 15.83 -6.72 -0.37
CA ALA A 38 15.02 -7.94 -0.41
C ALA A 38 14.40 -8.19 -1.80
N LEU A 39 14.02 -7.13 -2.53
CA LEU A 39 13.39 -7.24 -3.86
C LEU A 39 14.40 -7.25 -5.00
N GLU A 40 15.59 -6.69 -4.83
CA GLU A 40 16.59 -6.54 -5.89
C GLU A 40 16.87 -7.83 -6.68
N PRO A 41 16.98 -9.02 -6.05
CA PRO A 41 17.23 -10.28 -6.78
C PRO A 41 16.06 -10.74 -7.68
N ARG A 42 14.88 -10.12 -7.55
CA ARG A 42 13.68 -10.49 -8.31
C ARG A 42 13.50 -9.69 -9.59
N GLY A 43 14.18 -8.53 -9.69
CA GLY A 43 13.96 -7.58 -10.77
C GLY A 43 15.06 -7.51 -11.83
N PRO A 44 14.96 -6.54 -12.72
CA PRO A 44 13.97 -5.43 -12.69
C PRO A 44 12.53 -5.89 -13.00
N LEU A 45 11.58 -5.35 -12.25
CA LEU A 45 10.14 -5.59 -12.45
C LEU A 45 9.42 -4.26 -12.74
N PRO A 46 8.27 -4.28 -13.44
CA PRO A 46 7.37 -3.14 -13.50
C PRO A 46 7.01 -2.63 -12.11
N MET A 47 6.94 -1.31 -11.98
CA MET A 47 6.64 -0.67 -10.71
C MET A 47 5.47 0.31 -10.84
N ILE A 48 4.59 0.30 -9.86
CA ILE A 48 3.48 1.25 -9.68
C ILE A 48 3.62 1.87 -8.30
N MET A 49 3.36 3.17 -8.19
CA MET A 49 3.39 3.85 -6.90
C MET A 49 2.28 4.88 -6.74
N SER A 50 1.86 5.09 -5.51
CA SER A 50 1.01 6.23 -5.13
C SER A 50 1.72 7.57 -5.41
N PRO A 51 0.98 8.64 -5.71
CA PRO A 51 1.58 9.97 -5.93
C PRO A 51 2.18 10.61 -4.68
N LEU A 52 1.88 10.10 -3.47
CA LEU A 52 2.32 10.72 -2.22
C LEU A 52 3.83 10.61 -2.01
N ARG A 53 4.41 11.65 -1.41
CA ARG A 53 5.86 11.80 -1.28
C ARG A 53 6.53 10.59 -0.61
N ARG A 54 5.97 10.07 0.48
CA ARG A 54 6.52 8.90 1.20
C ARG A 54 6.59 7.63 0.36
N THR A 55 5.62 7.40 -0.54
CA THR A 55 5.66 6.26 -1.47
C THR A 55 6.68 6.48 -2.57
N ARG A 56 6.79 7.69 -3.09
CA ARG A 56 7.80 8.06 -4.09
C ARG A 56 9.22 7.89 -3.54
N GLU A 57 9.48 8.39 -2.33
CA GLU A 57 10.78 8.25 -1.68
C GLU A 57 11.10 6.77 -1.37
N THR A 58 10.10 5.96 -1.02
CA THR A 58 10.27 4.51 -0.85
C THR A 58 10.61 3.83 -2.17
N ALA A 59 9.87 4.11 -3.24
CA ALA A 59 10.07 3.51 -4.56
C ALA A 59 11.42 3.90 -5.18
N ALA A 60 11.87 5.14 -4.96
CA ALA A 60 13.07 5.71 -5.56
C ALA A 60 14.34 4.86 -5.32
N VAL A 61 14.38 4.08 -4.25
CA VAL A 61 15.51 3.18 -3.97
C VAL A 61 15.58 2.06 -4.99
N LEU A 62 14.45 1.38 -5.26
CA LEU A 62 14.38 0.34 -6.29
C LEU A 62 14.52 0.90 -7.70
N GLU A 63 13.93 2.07 -7.99
CA GLU A 63 14.09 2.74 -9.27
C GLU A 63 15.57 2.94 -9.62
N ARG A 64 16.37 3.41 -8.65
CA ARG A 64 17.82 3.59 -8.86
C ARG A 64 18.56 2.26 -9.04
N ARG A 65 18.22 1.22 -8.25
CA ARG A 65 18.91 -0.06 -8.32
C ARG A 65 18.60 -0.82 -9.60
N TRP A 66 17.36 -0.77 -10.06
CA TRP A 66 16.90 -1.48 -11.26
C TRP A 66 17.02 -0.66 -12.54
N GLY A 67 17.25 0.64 -12.45
CA GLY A 67 17.27 1.52 -13.62
C GLY A 67 15.91 1.66 -14.30
N VAL A 68 14.82 1.57 -13.52
CA VAL A 68 13.44 1.68 -14.00
C VAL A 68 12.77 2.93 -13.43
N THR A 69 11.65 3.32 -14.02
CA THR A 69 10.79 4.40 -13.50
C THR A 69 9.43 3.82 -13.15
N ALA A 70 8.99 4.03 -11.91
CA ALA A 70 7.68 3.60 -11.47
C ALA A 70 6.57 4.47 -12.09
N ARG A 71 5.50 3.82 -12.54
CA ARG A 71 4.29 4.50 -12.97
C ARG A 71 3.55 5.04 -11.75
N VAL A 72 3.25 6.33 -11.75
CA VAL A 72 2.41 6.95 -10.71
C VAL A 72 0.95 6.65 -11.00
N ASP A 73 0.24 6.10 -10.01
CA ASP A 73 -1.19 5.80 -10.13
C ASP A 73 -1.93 6.22 -8.86
N PRO A 74 -2.80 7.24 -8.92
CA PRO A 74 -3.56 7.69 -7.77
C PRO A 74 -4.48 6.64 -7.16
N VAL A 75 -4.87 5.61 -7.91
CA VAL A 75 -5.77 4.55 -7.44
C VAL A 75 -5.17 3.74 -6.29
N VAL A 76 -3.84 3.59 -6.25
CA VAL A 76 -3.14 2.92 -5.15
C VAL A 76 -2.72 3.90 -4.04
N GLY A 77 -3.45 5.01 -3.94
CA GLY A 77 -3.24 6.07 -2.96
C GLY A 77 -3.70 5.70 -1.55
N GLU A 78 -3.57 6.68 -0.66
CA GLU A 78 -4.03 6.58 0.73
C GLU A 78 -5.55 6.69 0.81
N ILE A 79 -6.15 6.13 1.86
CA ILE A 79 -7.58 6.29 2.14
C ILE A 79 -7.97 7.78 2.13
N PRO A 80 -8.97 8.18 1.34
CA PRO A 80 -9.37 9.57 1.25
C PRO A 80 -10.08 10.04 2.53
N SER A 81 -9.95 11.31 2.85
CA SER A 81 -10.64 11.95 3.96
C SER A 81 -10.91 13.40 3.64
N ASP A 82 -12.16 13.81 3.86
CA ASP A 82 -12.60 15.21 3.77
C ASP A 82 -12.38 15.98 5.09
N GLU A 83 -11.88 15.32 6.12
CA GLU A 83 -11.64 15.92 7.42
C GLU A 83 -10.50 16.94 7.37
N SER A 84 -10.61 17.99 8.19
CA SER A 84 -9.51 18.92 8.42
C SER A 84 -8.29 18.20 8.99
N LEU A 85 -7.11 18.74 8.77
CA LEU A 85 -5.85 18.15 9.26
C LEU A 85 -5.91 17.80 10.76
N ALA A 86 -6.48 18.69 11.57
CA ALA A 86 -6.61 18.50 13.01
C ALA A 86 -7.56 17.35 13.41
N GLN A 87 -8.54 17.01 12.57
CA GLN A 87 -9.53 15.97 12.83
C GLN A 87 -9.18 14.61 12.22
N ARG A 88 -8.26 14.60 11.26
CA ARG A 88 -7.90 13.40 10.50
C ARG A 88 -7.41 12.24 11.35
N GLY A 89 -6.61 12.50 12.36
CA GLY A 89 -6.07 11.45 13.23
C GLY A 89 -7.15 10.73 14.03
N GLU A 90 -8.11 11.47 14.57
CA GLU A 90 -9.24 10.88 15.30
C GLU A 90 -10.19 10.14 14.35
N TRP A 91 -10.51 10.76 13.20
CA TRP A 91 -11.30 10.13 12.16
C TRP A 91 -10.70 8.80 11.72
N LEU A 92 -9.39 8.77 11.39
CA LEU A 92 -8.72 7.57 10.94
C LEU A 92 -8.75 6.46 12.01
N ARG A 93 -8.47 6.79 13.27
CA ARG A 93 -8.53 5.81 14.37
C ARG A 93 -9.92 5.19 14.52
N ARG A 94 -10.98 5.97 14.34
CA ARG A 94 -12.36 5.49 14.37
C ARG A 94 -12.67 4.59 13.16
N VAL A 95 -12.32 5.03 11.97
CA VAL A 95 -12.55 4.28 10.73
C VAL A 95 -11.82 2.94 10.73
N LEU A 96 -10.58 2.90 11.18
CA LEU A 96 -9.77 1.68 11.24
C LEU A 96 -10.30 0.61 12.21
N GLN A 97 -11.23 0.94 13.10
CA GLN A 97 -11.89 -0.02 14.00
C GLN A 97 -13.15 -0.64 13.40
N GLY A 98 -13.60 -0.13 12.25
CA GLY A 98 -14.85 -0.52 11.61
C GLY A 98 -14.70 -1.61 10.56
N THR A 99 -15.79 -1.81 9.84
CA THR A 99 -15.91 -2.73 8.72
C THR A 99 -16.23 -1.96 7.44
N TRP A 100 -15.99 -2.57 6.28
CA TRP A 100 -16.37 -1.98 5.00
C TRP A 100 -17.89 -1.90 4.82
N ALA A 101 -18.64 -2.81 5.46
CA ALA A 101 -20.11 -2.75 5.46
C ALA A 101 -20.64 -1.50 6.18
N ASP A 102 -19.93 -1.00 7.19
CA ASP A 102 -20.29 0.21 7.93
C ASP A 102 -19.65 1.48 7.36
N ALA A 103 -18.78 1.35 6.35
CA ALA A 103 -18.09 2.48 5.74
C ALA A 103 -19.05 3.35 4.90
N THR A 104 -18.68 4.61 4.71
CA THR A 104 -19.44 5.48 3.81
C THR A 104 -19.37 4.96 2.36
N PRO A 105 -20.39 5.26 1.51
CA PRO A 105 -20.37 4.87 0.10
C PRO A 105 -19.11 5.32 -0.64
N ALA A 106 -18.59 6.50 -0.32
CA ALA A 106 -17.36 7.02 -0.91
C ALA A 106 -16.13 6.15 -0.56
N LEU A 107 -16.00 5.70 0.68
CA LEU A 107 -14.93 4.79 1.11
C LEU A 107 -15.09 3.40 0.50
N GLY A 108 -16.32 2.90 0.40
CA GLY A 108 -16.61 1.64 -0.30
C GLY A 108 -16.18 1.70 -1.77
N SER A 109 -16.55 2.75 -2.48
CA SER A 109 -16.15 2.97 -3.88
C SER A 109 -14.64 3.10 -4.05
N TRP A 110 -13.96 3.77 -3.13
CA TRP A 110 -12.50 3.85 -3.13
C TRP A 110 -11.85 2.46 -2.95
N ARG A 111 -12.31 1.68 -1.97
CA ARG A 111 -11.87 0.28 -1.76
C ARG A 111 -12.02 -0.54 -3.03
N ASP A 112 -13.21 -0.51 -3.64
CA ASP A 112 -13.51 -1.29 -4.83
C ASP A 112 -12.62 -0.88 -6.01
N SER A 113 -12.31 0.41 -6.14
CA SER A 113 -11.38 0.92 -7.15
C SER A 113 -9.95 0.40 -6.94
N VAL A 114 -9.46 0.40 -5.70
CA VAL A 114 -8.14 -0.16 -5.35
C VAL A 114 -8.08 -1.65 -5.70
N VAL A 115 -9.08 -2.42 -5.25
CA VAL A 115 -9.14 -3.88 -5.48
C VAL A 115 -9.22 -4.19 -6.98
N ALA A 116 -10.09 -3.50 -7.71
CA ALA A 116 -10.24 -3.68 -9.16
C ALA A 116 -8.96 -3.35 -9.92
N ALA A 117 -8.28 -2.25 -9.56
CA ALA A 117 -7.03 -1.86 -10.20
C ALA A 117 -5.92 -2.89 -9.98
N LEU A 118 -5.77 -3.39 -8.76
CA LEU A 118 -4.79 -4.44 -8.46
C LEU A 118 -5.12 -5.76 -9.16
N ALA A 119 -6.39 -6.16 -9.17
CA ALA A 119 -6.83 -7.36 -9.88
C ALA A 119 -6.61 -7.25 -11.41
N ALA A 120 -6.75 -6.06 -11.98
CA ALA A 120 -6.54 -5.83 -13.41
C ALA A 120 -5.08 -5.93 -13.86
N ILE A 121 -4.10 -5.78 -12.96
CA ILE A 121 -2.68 -5.88 -13.32
C ILE A 121 -2.38 -7.24 -13.96
N GLY A 122 -2.87 -8.34 -13.38
CA GLY A 122 -2.66 -9.69 -13.90
C GLY A 122 -3.34 -9.97 -15.26
N GLU A 123 -4.29 -9.13 -15.67
CA GLU A 123 -4.91 -9.18 -17.00
C GLU A 123 -4.13 -8.34 -18.03
N GLN A 124 -3.41 -7.32 -17.56
CA GLN A 124 -2.68 -6.38 -18.39
C GLN A 124 -1.24 -6.82 -18.68
N THR A 125 -0.64 -7.58 -17.79
CA THR A 125 0.74 -8.06 -17.92
C THR A 125 0.90 -9.46 -17.34
N ALA A 126 1.82 -10.25 -17.93
CA ALA A 126 2.25 -11.52 -17.36
C ALA A 126 3.45 -11.36 -16.39
N GLU A 127 3.97 -10.15 -16.26
CA GLU A 127 5.13 -9.85 -15.42
C GLU A 127 4.71 -9.56 -13.98
N ASP A 128 5.43 -10.12 -13.04
CA ASP A 128 5.30 -9.76 -11.62
C ASP A 128 5.52 -8.25 -11.45
N THR A 129 4.80 -7.62 -10.54
CA THR A 129 4.76 -6.15 -10.42
C THR A 129 4.93 -5.71 -8.98
N VAL A 130 5.75 -4.70 -8.74
CA VAL A 130 5.87 -4.04 -7.43
C VAL A 130 4.88 -2.87 -7.33
N VAL A 131 4.13 -2.80 -6.24
CA VAL A 131 3.18 -1.71 -5.98
C VAL A 131 3.52 -1.05 -4.65
N VAL A 132 4.05 0.18 -4.68
CA VAL A 132 4.36 0.94 -3.47
C VAL A 132 3.16 1.77 -3.07
N THR A 133 2.57 1.45 -1.91
CA THR A 133 1.26 1.94 -1.50
C THR A 133 1.17 2.15 0.03
N HIS A 134 -0.03 2.10 0.59
CA HIS A 134 -0.36 2.50 1.94
C HIS A 134 -1.00 1.36 2.74
N PHE A 135 -1.02 1.54 4.07
CA PHE A 135 -1.56 0.59 5.03
C PHE A 135 -3.01 0.16 4.71
N VAL A 136 -3.90 1.12 4.46
CA VAL A 136 -5.32 0.80 4.24
C VAL A 136 -5.55 0.18 2.86
N ALA A 137 -4.83 0.62 1.83
CA ALA A 137 -4.93 0.03 0.49
C ALA A 137 -4.49 -1.45 0.48
N ILE A 138 -3.43 -1.80 1.22
CA ILE A 138 -2.99 -3.19 1.37
C ILE A 138 -4.07 -4.01 2.10
N ASN A 139 -4.65 -3.48 3.19
CA ASN A 139 -5.73 -4.13 3.91
C ASN A 139 -6.98 -4.31 3.06
N ALA A 140 -7.34 -3.34 2.22
CA ALA A 140 -8.45 -3.45 1.27
C ALA A 140 -8.24 -4.63 0.30
N ALA A 141 -7.04 -4.77 -0.24
CA ALA A 141 -6.69 -5.87 -1.15
C ALA A 141 -6.70 -7.23 -0.45
N VAL A 142 -6.09 -7.33 0.74
CA VAL A 142 -6.06 -8.58 1.54
C VAL A 142 -7.46 -8.96 2.01
N GLY A 143 -8.25 -8.00 2.51
CA GLY A 143 -9.64 -8.25 2.93
C GLY A 143 -10.50 -8.77 1.77
N ALA A 144 -10.39 -8.18 0.58
CA ALA A 144 -11.09 -8.66 -0.61
C ALA A 144 -10.65 -10.08 -1.02
N ALA A 145 -9.36 -10.39 -0.91
CA ALA A 145 -8.81 -11.69 -1.26
C ALA A 145 -9.19 -12.81 -0.26
N THR A 146 -9.51 -12.45 0.99
CA THR A 146 -9.80 -13.40 2.07
C THR A 146 -11.27 -13.42 2.50
N GLY A 147 -12.09 -12.48 2.01
CA GLY A 147 -13.47 -12.29 2.45
C GLY A 147 -13.57 -11.66 3.85
N ASP A 148 -12.53 -10.98 4.33
CA ASP A 148 -12.53 -10.29 5.62
C ASP A 148 -13.04 -8.86 5.43
N ASP A 149 -14.14 -8.52 6.08
CA ASP A 149 -14.80 -7.22 5.95
C ASP A 149 -14.23 -6.13 6.87
N ARG A 150 -13.28 -6.45 7.74
CA ARG A 150 -12.62 -5.44 8.59
C ARG A 150 -11.75 -4.52 7.76
N LEU A 151 -11.74 -3.21 8.09
CA LEU A 151 -10.80 -2.27 7.49
C LEU A 151 -9.34 -2.62 7.79
N VAL A 152 -9.09 -3.25 8.94
CA VAL A 152 -7.76 -3.73 9.34
C VAL A 152 -7.85 -5.23 9.62
N CYS A 153 -7.51 -6.05 8.63
CA CYS A 153 -7.42 -7.50 8.76
C CYS A 153 -6.05 -7.96 9.25
N PHE A 154 -4.99 -7.18 8.99
CA PHE A 154 -3.65 -7.38 9.56
C PHE A 154 -2.90 -6.03 9.62
N ARG A 155 -1.70 -6.00 10.20
CA ARG A 155 -0.95 -4.77 10.41
C ARG A 155 0.39 -4.79 9.67
N PRO A 156 0.43 -4.58 8.34
CA PRO A 156 1.68 -4.55 7.59
C PRO A 156 2.64 -3.50 8.17
N GLY A 157 3.88 -3.88 8.44
CA GLY A 157 4.94 -2.96 8.87
C GLY A 157 5.35 -1.99 7.76
N ASN A 158 6.06 -0.92 8.12
CA ASN A 158 6.65 -0.03 7.12
C ASN A 158 7.66 -0.79 6.27
N CYS A 159 7.62 -0.60 4.96
CA CYS A 159 8.40 -1.33 3.97
C CYS A 159 8.24 -2.86 3.98
N SER A 160 7.22 -3.40 4.69
CA SER A 160 6.89 -4.82 4.56
C SER A 160 6.33 -5.11 3.17
N ILE A 161 6.53 -6.34 2.72
CA ILE A 161 6.17 -6.82 1.39
C ILE A 161 5.06 -7.87 1.54
N THR A 162 3.84 -7.52 1.14
CA THR A 162 2.72 -8.45 1.06
C THR A 162 2.61 -8.96 -0.36
N VAL A 163 2.57 -10.28 -0.54
CA VAL A 163 2.52 -10.89 -1.87
C VAL A 163 1.11 -11.39 -2.15
N LEU A 164 0.51 -10.83 -3.20
CA LEU A 164 -0.74 -11.32 -3.75
C LEU A 164 -0.51 -11.93 -5.14
N GLU A 165 -1.40 -12.83 -5.55
CA GLU A 165 -1.54 -13.23 -6.94
C GLU A 165 -2.78 -12.58 -7.55
N SER A 166 -2.64 -12.09 -8.78
CA SER A 166 -3.74 -11.62 -9.61
C SER A 166 -3.95 -12.59 -10.77
N ALA A 167 -5.18 -13.12 -10.88
CA ALA A 167 -5.58 -14.01 -11.97
C ALA A 167 -7.10 -14.01 -12.14
N GLY A 168 -7.56 -13.93 -13.40
CA GLY A 168 -9.00 -13.96 -13.71
C GLY A 168 -9.79 -12.87 -13.00
N GLY A 169 -9.24 -11.66 -12.88
CA GLY A 169 -9.88 -10.53 -12.21
C GLY A 169 -10.03 -10.70 -10.69
N ARG A 170 -9.29 -11.62 -10.08
CA ARG A 170 -9.35 -11.90 -8.62
C ARG A 170 -7.97 -11.82 -7.99
N LEU A 171 -7.96 -11.48 -6.70
CA LEU A 171 -6.76 -11.48 -5.86
C LEU A 171 -6.76 -12.71 -4.94
N ARG A 172 -5.57 -13.26 -4.70
CA ARG A 172 -5.32 -14.33 -3.74
C ARG A 172 -4.08 -13.97 -2.91
N VAL A 173 -4.17 -14.14 -1.60
CA VAL A 173 -3.02 -13.94 -0.70
C VAL A 173 -2.04 -15.11 -0.87
N VAL A 174 -0.78 -14.79 -1.14
CA VAL A 174 0.33 -15.75 -1.16
C VAL A 174 1.10 -15.66 0.15
N GLU A 175 1.44 -14.44 0.57
CA GLU A 175 2.24 -14.18 1.78
C GLU A 175 1.84 -12.83 2.36
N LEU A 176 1.61 -12.78 3.66
CA LEU A 176 1.45 -11.52 4.37
C LEU A 176 2.80 -10.95 4.73
N GLY A 177 2.94 -9.64 4.54
CA GLY A 177 4.14 -8.91 4.94
C GLY A 177 4.37 -8.96 6.44
N GLU A 178 5.62 -8.71 6.84
CA GLU A 178 6.00 -8.60 8.25
C GLU A 178 5.10 -7.59 8.97
N GLN A 179 4.57 -7.98 10.12
CA GLN A 179 3.64 -7.13 10.85
C GLN A 179 4.38 -6.13 11.76
N ALA A 180 3.83 -4.93 11.84
CA ALA A 180 4.32 -3.92 12.77
C ALA A 180 4.15 -4.39 14.23
N VAL A 181 5.23 -4.34 14.99
CA VAL A 181 5.23 -4.63 16.42
C VAL A 181 4.60 -3.48 17.22
N THR A 182 4.41 -2.32 16.59
CA THR A 182 3.97 -1.08 17.26
C THR A 182 2.71 -0.51 16.62
N VAL A 183 1.86 0.09 17.46
CA VAL A 183 0.63 0.81 17.11
C VAL A 183 0.91 1.82 15.98
N VAL A 184 0.03 1.84 14.98
CA VAL A 184 -0.02 2.89 13.95
C VAL A 184 -0.09 4.25 14.67
N ARG A 185 0.95 5.06 14.52
CA ARG A 185 0.99 6.44 15.02
C ARG A 185 0.26 7.37 14.09
#